data_f596e8aba53d3bd684fd786265ed312b
#
_entry.id   f596e8aba53d3bd684fd786265ed312b
#
_cell.length_a   1.000
_cell.length_b   1.000
_cell.length_c   1.000
_cell.angle_alpha   90.00
_cell.angle_beta   90.00
_cell.angle_gamma   90.00
#
_symmetry.space_group_name_H-M   'P 1'
#
loop_
_entity.id
_entity.type
_entity.pdbx_description
1 polymer ?
#
loop_
_entity_poly.entity_id
_entity_poly.type
_entity_poly.pdbx_seq_one_letter_code
_entity_poly.pdbx_strand_id
1 'polypeptide(L)'
;MNFPDLFDAFDAAVLPPGLPDAVILRPSIIFGPEDEFFNRFAAMARLGPLLPVVGAKTRFQPVYVDDVARAAVMGVLGQAKPGIYELGGPDVHTFRELMVEMLGVIRRRRLVVNIPFWAAGILARLMELGQTLTFGLVSAQITRDQVANLRRDNV
;
A
#
# COMPACT_ATOMS: atom_id res chain seq x y z
N MET A 1 4.69 13.70 7.72
CA MET A 1 5.54 13.45 6.57
C MET A 1 4.74 12.55 5.63
N ASN A 2 4.43 12.99 4.42
CA ASN A 2 3.66 12.19 3.46
C ASN A 2 4.59 11.15 2.84
N PHE A 3 4.05 9.99 2.45
CA PHE A 3 4.85 8.91 1.83
C PHE A 3 5.65 9.35 0.59
N PRO A 4 5.15 10.24 -0.29
CA PRO A 4 5.95 10.83 -1.35
C PRO A 4 7.13 11.67 -0.83
N ASP A 5 6.89 12.50 0.21
CA ASP A 5 7.93 13.33 0.82
C ASP A 5 9.02 12.47 1.49
N LEU A 6 8.65 11.28 1.99
CA LEU A 6 9.60 10.32 2.55
C LEU A 6 10.45 9.70 1.44
N PHE A 7 9.86 9.37 0.28
CA PHE A 7 10.64 8.87 -0.86
C PHE A 7 11.52 9.94 -1.47
N ASP A 8 11.03 11.18 -1.61
CA ASP A 8 11.82 12.31 -2.09
C ASP A 8 12.94 12.65 -1.10
N ALA A 9 12.68 12.60 0.20
CA ALA A 9 13.68 12.75 1.24
C ALA A 9 14.67 11.58 1.28
N PHE A 10 14.22 10.36 0.99
CA PHE A 10 15.05 9.17 0.91
C PHE A 10 15.93 9.19 -0.33
N ASP A 11 15.41 9.60 -1.49
CA ASP A 11 16.20 9.81 -2.70
C ASP A 11 17.28 10.89 -2.49
N ALA A 12 16.93 11.99 -1.86
CA ALA A 12 17.89 13.06 -1.52
C ALA A 12 18.93 12.61 -0.48
N ALA A 13 18.59 11.65 0.38
CA ALA A 13 19.48 11.11 1.41
C ALA A 13 20.32 9.92 0.93
N VAL A 14 19.80 9.12 -0.01
CA VAL A 14 20.46 7.91 -0.53
C VAL A 14 21.30 8.18 -1.76
N LEU A 15 21.07 9.30 -2.46
CA LEU A 15 21.93 9.81 -3.52
C LEU A 15 22.76 11.03 -3.05
N PRO A 16 23.56 10.91 -1.99
CA PRO A 16 24.56 11.94 -1.77
C PRO A 16 25.52 11.92 -2.97
N PRO A 17 26.19 13.03 -3.27
CA PRO A 17 27.14 13.13 -4.40
C PRO A 17 28.29 12.12 -4.38
N GLY A 18 28.22 11.06 -3.59
CA GLY A 18 29.22 10.00 -3.42
C GLY A 18 28.74 8.57 -3.73
N LEU A 19 27.50 8.35 -4.21
CA LEU A 19 27.01 7.02 -4.59
C LEU A 19 26.48 7.00 -6.04
N PRO A 20 27.34 7.27 -7.05
CA PRO A 20 26.91 7.31 -8.45
C PRO A 20 26.44 5.95 -8.99
N ASP A 21 26.75 4.86 -8.28
CA ASP A 21 26.46 3.48 -8.69
C ASP A 21 25.26 2.86 -7.95
N ALA A 22 24.43 3.68 -7.30
CA ALA A 22 23.26 3.19 -6.58
C ALA A 22 22.16 2.69 -7.51
N VAL A 23 21.57 1.55 -7.17
CA VAL A 23 20.33 1.02 -7.75
C VAL A 23 19.21 1.23 -6.75
N ILE A 24 18.21 2.05 -7.11
CA ILE A 24 17.06 2.36 -6.26
C ILE A 24 15.85 1.66 -6.84
N LEU A 25 15.20 0.84 -6.03
CA LEU A 25 13.98 0.15 -6.40
C LEU A 25 12.78 0.84 -5.74
N ARG A 26 11.81 1.21 -6.55
CA ARG A 26 10.52 1.81 -6.14
C ARG A 26 9.37 0.87 -6.48
N PRO A 27 9.09 -0.12 -5.65
CA PRO A 27 7.97 -1.02 -5.92
C PRO A 27 6.63 -0.32 -5.67
N SER A 28 5.62 -0.66 -6.46
CA SER A 28 4.22 -0.42 -6.17
C SER A 28 3.78 -1.28 -4.97
N ILE A 29 2.49 -1.53 -4.78
CA ILE A 29 2.03 -2.43 -3.70
C ILE A 29 2.62 -3.82 -3.93
N ILE A 30 3.45 -4.27 -2.97
CA ILE A 30 4.01 -5.62 -2.98
C ILE A 30 2.98 -6.58 -2.39
N PHE A 31 2.73 -7.68 -3.08
CA PHE A 31 1.85 -8.74 -2.59
C PHE A 31 2.56 -10.10 -2.56
N GLY A 32 2.06 -10.98 -1.67
CA GLY A 32 2.60 -12.32 -1.49
C GLY A 32 1.90 -13.04 -0.34
N PRO A 33 2.35 -14.27 0.01
CA PRO A 33 1.70 -15.06 1.05
C PRO A 33 1.61 -14.39 2.42
N GLU A 34 2.60 -13.56 2.76
CA GLU A 34 2.73 -12.90 4.06
C GLU A 34 2.46 -11.38 3.99
N ASP A 35 1.86 -10.88 2.88
CA ASP A 35 1.56 -9.46 2.76
C ASP A 35 0.52 -9.00 3.79
N GLU A 36 0.70 -7.78 4.30
CA GLU A 36 -0.25 -7.22 5.26
C GLU A 36 -1.46 -6.58 4.58
N PHE A 37 -1.33 -6.15 3.31
CA PHE A 37 -2.38 -5.40 2.63
C PHE A 37 -3.58 -6.29 2.32
N PHE A 38 -3.42 -7.32 1.49
CA PHE A 38 -4.53 -8.21 1.12
C PHE A 38 -4.99 -9.08 2.29
N ASN A 39 -4.08 -9.58 3.12
CA ASN A 39 -4.40 -10.40 4.28
C ASN A 39 -5.26 -9.63 5.30
N ARG A 40 -5.03 -8.33 5.48
CA ARG A 40 -5.87 -7.47 6.32
C ARG A 40 -7.30 -7.36 5.80
N PHE A 41 -7.48 -7.09 4.51
CA PHE A 41 -8.81 -7.03 3.90
C PHE A 41 -9.50 -8.40 3.86
N ALA A 42 -8.75 -9.47 3.65
CA ALA A 42 -9.24 -10.85 3.76
C ALA A 42 -9.75 -11.17 5.18
N ALA A 43 -9.04 -10.72 6.21
CA ALA A 43 -9.49 -10.84 7.60
C ALA A 43 -10.78 -10.02 7.85
N MET A 44 -10.85 -8.77 7.38
CA MET A 44 -12.05 -7.94 7.47
C MET A 44 -13.26 -8.60 6.77
N ALA A 45 -13.05 -9.23 5.61
CA ALA A 45 -14.10 -9.95 4.89
C ALA A 45 -14.67 -11.16 5.64
N ARG A 46 -14.01 -11.60 6.72
CA ARG A 46 -14.53 -12.67 7.61
C ARG A 46 -15.52 -12.15 8.65
N LEU A 47 -15.43 -10.86 9.00
CA LEU A 47 -16.20 -10.28 10.11
C LEU A 47 -17.65 -9.92 9.72
N GLY A 48 -17.93 -9.68 8.43
CA GLY A 48 -19.28 -9.26 8.04
C GLY A 48 -19.55 -9.36 6.53
N PRO A 49 -20.78 -9.03 6.11
CA PRO A 49 -21.19 -9.09 4.70
C PRO A 49 -20.66 -7.90 3.86
N LEU A 50 -20.18 -6.85 4.51
CA LEU A 50 -19.68 -5.63 3.88
C LEU A 50 -18.18 -5.55 4.01
N LEU A 51 -17.51 -5.13 2.93
CA LEU A 51 -16.09 -4.80 2.91
C LEU A 51 -15.94 -3.29 2.61
N PRO A 52 -15.74 -2.47 3.65
CA PRO A 52 -15.55 -1.04 3.47
C PRO A 52 -14.17 -0.74 2.89
N VAL A 53 -14.11 0.10 1.86
CA VAL A 53 -12.86 0.57 1.25
C VAL A 53 -12.90 2.09 1.07
N VAL A 54 -11.77 2.74 1.22
CA VAL A 54 -11.59 4.17 0.96
C VAL A 54 -10.79 4.31 -0.33
N GLY A 55 -11.20 5.21 -1.23
CA GLY A 55 -10.49 5.38 -2.50
C GLY A 55 -10.69 4.21 -3.48
N ALA A 56 -11.89 3.66 -3.58
CA ALA A 56 -12.20 2.51 -4.44
C ALA A 56 -11.81 2.68 -5.92
N LYS A 57 -11.59 3.92 -6.38
CA LYS A 57 -11.17 4.26 -7.75
C LYS A 57 -9.67 4.48 -7.89
N THR A 58 -8.92 4.53 -6.81
CA THR A 58 -7.46 4.67 -6.81
C THR A 58 -6.86 3.48 -7.55
N ARG A 59 -5.92 3.75 -8.44
CA ARG A 59 -5.28 2.73 -9.27
C ARG A 59 -3.97 2.28 -8.64
N PHE A 60 -3.72 1.00 -8.75
CA PHE A 60 -2.52 0.33 -8.26
C PHE A 60 -1.99 -0.63 -9.32
N GLN A 61 -0.71 -0.86 -9.30
CA GLN A 61 -0.02 -1.83 -10.15
C GLN A 61 0.71 -2.85 -9.26
N PRO A 62 -0.01 -3.79 -8.62
CA PRO A 62 0.57 -4.70 -7.65
C PRO A 62 1.70 -5.53 -8.26
N VAL A 63 2.80 -5.68 -7.52
CA VAL A 63 3.97 -6.47 -7.92
C VAL A 63 4.18 -7.64 -6.97
N TYR A 64 4.50 -8.81 -7.51
CA TYR A 64 4.73 -9.99 -6.69
C TYR A 64 6.08 -9.91 -5.96
N VAL A 65 6.10 -10.34 -4.70
CA VAL A 65 7.27 -10.19 -3.81
C VAL A 65 8.53 -10.83 -4.38
N ASP A 66 8.42 -12.00 -5.04
CA ASP A 66 9.59 -12.67 -5.62
C ASP A 66 10.20 -11.87 -6.79
N ASP A 67 9.39 -11.12 -7.54
CA ASP A 67 9.89 -10.30 -8.64
C ASP A 67 10.66 -9.10 -8.10
N VAL A 68 10.18 -8.50 -7.00
CA VAL A 68 10.93 -7.44 -6.29
C VAL A 68 12.24 -8.00 -5.73
N ALA A 69 12.20 -9.19 -5.13
CA ALA A 69 13.40 -9.86 -4.61
C ALA A 69 14.42 -10.16 -5.72
N ARG A 70 13.96 -10.64 -6.89
CA ARG A 70 14.83 -10.86 -8.06
C ARG A 70 15.47 -9.55 -8.52
N ALA A 71 14.69 -8.47 -8.63
CA ALA A 71 15.21 -7.16 -9.01
C ALA A 71 16.28 -6.67 -8.02
N ALA A 72 16.06 -6.87 -6.71
CA ALA A 72 17.05 -6.55 -5.68
C ALA A 72 18.34 -7.36 -5.82
N VAL A 73 18.22 -8.66 -6.05
CA VAL A 73 19.38 -9.55 -6.30
C VAL A 73 20.15 -9.11 -7.54
N MET A 74 19.47 -8.77 -8.63
CA MET A 74 20.12 -8.25 -9.85
C MET A 74 20.90 -6.96 -9.58
N GLY A 75 20.35 -6.06 -8.75
CA GLY A 75 21.04 -4.85 -8.32
C GLY A 75 22.31 -5.16 -7.54
N VAL A 76 22.23 -6.07 -6.55
CA VAL A 76 23.38 -6.47 -5.71
C VAL A 76 24.48 -7.16 -6.53
N LEU A 77 24.10 -7.98 -7.52
CA LEU A 77 25.05 -8.69 -8.39
C LEU A 77 25.63 -7.80 -9.49
N GLY A 78 25.30 -6.52 -9.55
CA GLY A 78 25.79 -5.61 -10.58
C GLY A 78 25.23 -5.88 -11.98
N GLN A 79 24.10 -6.58 -12.07
CA GLN A 79 23.41 -6.89 -13.33
C GLN A 79 22.45 -5.75 -13.75
N ALA A 80 22.08 -4.87 -12.83
CA ALA A 80 21.34 -3.66 -13.10
C ALA A 80 22.28 -2.46 -13.21
N LYS A 81 22.02 -1.55 -14.15
CA LYS A 81 22.75 -0.28 -14.23
C LYS A 81 22.34 0.60 -13.05
N PRO A 82 23.24 1.53 -12.60
CA PRO A 82 22.85 2.54 -11.63
C PRO A 82 21.64 3.34 -12.11
N GLY A 83 20.68 3.60 -11.22
CA GLY A 83 19.47 4.35 -11.55
C GLY A 83 18.28 4.01 -10.67
N ILE A 84 17.14 4.65 -10.97
CA ILE A 84 15.88 4.45 -10.29
C ILE A 84 14.99 3.53 -11.14
N TYR A 85 14.46 2.48 -10.54
CA TYR A 85 13.61 1.50 -11.18
C TYR A 85 12.26 1.43 -10.48
N GLU A 86 11.21 1.83 -11.17
CA GLU A 86 9.84 1.65 -10.72
C GLU A 86 9.40 0.21 -11.04
N LEU A 87 8.96 -0.53 -10.01
CA LEU A 87 8.58 -1.92 -10.13
C LEU A 87 7.07 -2.05 -9.98
N GLY A 88 6.40 -2.27 -11.10
CA GLY A 88 4.98 -2.61 -11.16
C GLY A 88 4.75 -4.01 -11.71
N GLY A 89 3.61 -4.61 -11.38
CA GLY A 89 3.16 -5.84 -12.02
C GLY A 89 2.66 -5.58 -13.45
N PRO A 90 2.18 -6.63 -14.15
CA PRO A 90 1.76 -6.52 -15.54
C PRO A 90 0.47 -5.70 -15.74
N ASP A 91 -0.39 -5.66 -14.73
CA ASP A 91 -1.72 -5.10 -14.85
C ASP A 91 -1.99 -3.98 -13.83
N VAL A 92 -2.74 -2.98 -14.26
CA VAL A 92 -3.21 -1.87 -13.44
C VAL A 92 -4.67 -2.11 -13.06
N HIS A 93 -4.95 -2.12 -11.77
CA HIS A 93 -6.29 -2.35 -11.22
C HIS A 93 -6.73 -1.19 -10.32
N THR A 94 -8.02 -0.93 -10.29
CA THR A 94 -8.59 -0.09 -9.24
C THR A 94 -8.60 -0.83 -7.90
N PHE A 95 -8.59 -0.11 -6.80
CA PHE A 95 -8.68 -0.72 -5.46
C PHE A 95 -9.92 -1.62 -5.32
N ARG A 96 -11.03 -1.21 -5.93
CA ARG A 96 -12.25 -2.02 -5.95
C ARG A 96 -12.04 -3.36 -6.67
N GLU A 97 -11.39 -3.34 -7.84
CA GLU A 97 -11.10 -4.55 -8.62
C GLU A 97 -10.21 -5.50 -7.83
N LEU A 98 -9.14 -4.99 -7.21
CA LEU A 98 -8.27 -5.79 -6.35
C LEU A 98 -9.03 -6.46 -5.20
N MET A 99 -9.98 -5.75 -4.56
CA MET A 99 -10.80 -6.34 -3.51
C MET A 99 -11.75 -7.40 -4.03
N VAL A 100 -12.32 -7.22 -5.23
CA VAL A 100 -13.20 -8.22 -5.86
C VAL A 100 -12.40 -9.47 -6.23
N GLU A 101 -11.21 -9.32 -6.78
CA GLU A 101 -10.31 -10.43 -7.10
C GLU A 101 -9.89 -11.20 -5.84
N MET A 102 -9.45 -10.50 -4.80
CA MET A 102 -9.13 -11.10 -3.50
C MET A 102 -10.33 -11.88 -2.94
N LEU A 103 -11.55 -11.31 -2.99
CA LEU A 103 -12.76 -12.00 -2.55
C LEU A 103 -13.02 -13.27 -3.37
N GLY A 104 -12.73 -13.27 -4.66
CA GLY A 104 -12.78 -14.42 -5.54
C GLY A 104 -11.82 -15.53 -5.09
N VAL A 105 -10.56 -15.17 -4.82
CA VAL A 105 -9.51 -16.09 -4.36
C VAL A 105 -9.89 -16.75 -3.03
N ILE A 106 -10.34 -15.96 -2.05
CA ILE A 106 -10.76 -16.49 -0.74
C ILE A 106 -12.17 -17.10 -0.74
N ARG A 107 -12.80 -17.18 -1.92
CA ARG A 107 -14.15 -17.77 -2.13
C ARG A 107 -15.23 -17.17 -1.22
N ARG A 108 -15.20 -15.84 -1.05
CA ARG A 108 -16.20 -15.12 -0.24
C ARG A 108 -16.94 -14.09 -1.08
N ARG A 109 -18.25 -14.04 -0.92
CA ARG A 109 -19.11 -13.02 -1.54
C ARG A 109 -19.38 -11.92 -0.52
N ARG A 110 -18.79 -10.74 -0.74
CA ARG A 110 -18.98 -9.56 0.11
C ARG A 110 -19.29 -8.35 -0.77
N LEU A 111 -20.07 -7.43 -0.25
CA LEU A 111 -20.34 -6.16 -0.93
C LEU A 111 -19.20 -5.19 -0.62
N VAL A 112 -18.44 -4.80 -1.63
CA VAL A 112 -17.39 -3.78 -1.52
C VAL A 112 -18.06 -2.40 -1.51
N VAL A 113 -18.01 -1.71 -0.37
CA VAL A 113 -18.65 -0.41 -0.15
C VAL A 113 -17.58 0.67 -0.13
N ASN A 114 -17.71 1.65 -1.03
CA ASN A 114 -16.80 2.79 -1.06
C ASN A 114 -17.18 3.81 0.01
N ILE A 115 -16.24 4.10 0.92
CA ILE A 115 -16.36 5.17 1.92
C ILE A 115 -15.73 6.42 1.31
N PRO A 116 -16.47 7.54 1.23
CA PRO A 116 -15.91 8.79 0.75
C PRO A 116 -14.79 9.29 1.68
N PHE A 117 -13.78 9.94 1.13
CA PHE A 117 -12.60 10.39 1.89
C PHE A 117 -12.93 11.30 3.09
N TRP A 118 -13.96 12.14 2.97
CA TRP A 118 -14.39 13.00 4.09
C TRP A 118 -14.90 12.18 5.29
N ALA A 119 -15.67 11.12 5.02
CA ALA A 119 -16.20 10.23 6.08
C ALA A 119 -15.07 9.40 6.72
N ALA A 120 -14.15 8.90 5.90
CA ALA A 120 -12.95 8.21 6.39
C ALA A 120 -12.08 9.12 7.26
N GLY A 121 -11.93 10.41 6.88
CA GLY A 121 -11.21 11.41 7.69
C GLY A 121 -11.86 11.69 9.04
N ILE A 122 -13.18 11.74 9.10
CA ILE A 122 -13.91 11.88 10.38
C ILE A 122 -13.71 10.63 11.24
N LEU A 123 -13.87 9.44 10.65
CA LEU A 123 -13.70 8.18 11.37
C LEU A 123 -12.27 8.04 11.92
N ALA A 124 -11.25 8.36 11.14
CA ALA A 124 -9.86 8.36 11.58
C ALA A 124 -9.64 9.30 12.78
N ARG A 125 -10.21 10.51 12.74
CA ARG A 125 -10.13 11.46 13.87
C ARG A 125 -10.79 10.91 15.14
N LEU A 126 -11.97 10.30 15.01
CA LEU A 126 -12.67 9.71 16.15
C LEU A 126 -11.88 8.54 16.75
N MET A 127 -11.24 7.70 15.90
CA MET A 127 -10.39 6.60 16.35
C MET A 127 -9.11 7.10 17.03
N GLU A 128 -8.45 8.14 16.49
CA GLU A 128 -7.29 8.78 17.12
C GLU A 128 -7.64 9.36 18.49
N LEU A 129 -8.79 10.05 18.61
CA LEU A 129 -9.29 10.56 19.89
C LEU A 129 -9.58 9.43 20.89
N GLY A 130 -10.20 8.33 20.44
CA GLY A 130 -10.44 7.14 21.25
C GLY A 130 -9.14 6.50 21.73
N GLN A 131 -8.12 6.41 20.88
CA GLN A 131 -6.81 5.89 21.23
C GLN A 131 -6.13 6.75 22.31
N THR A 132 -6.22 8.08 22.19
CA THR A 132 -5.66 9.02 23.17
C THR A 132 -6.37 8.90 24.51
N LEU A 133 -7.70 8.72 24.51
CA LEU A 133 -8.50 8.57 25.74
C LEU A 133 -8.32 7.20 26.41
N THR A 134 -7.99 6.16 25.65
CA THR A 134 -7.81 4.79 26.15
C THR A 134 -6.33 4.44 26.42
N PHE A 135 -5.42 5.42 26.44
CA PHE A 135 -3.97 5.23 26.64
C PHE A 135 -3.36 4.15 25.73
N GLY A 136 -3.86 4.05 24.48
CA GLY A 136 -3.31 3.12 23.49
C GLY A 136 -3.82 1.68 23.56
N LEU A 137 -4.80 1.37 24.42
CA LEU A 137 -5.43 0.04 24.47
C LEU A 137 -6.21 -0.32 23.19
N VAL A 138 -6.64 0.69 22.42
CA VAL A 138 -7.29 0.52 21.13
C VAL A 138 -6.37 1.05 20.05
N SER A 139 -5.75 0.18 19.27
CA SER A 139 -4.90 0.58 18.15
C SER A 139 -5.76 1.15 17.03
N ALA A 140 -5.48 2.37 16.60
CA ALA A 140 -6.13 2.96 15.42
C ALA A 140 -5.69 2.17 14.18
N GLN A 141 -6.61 1.43 13.58
CA GLN A 141 -6.33 0.61 12.39
C GLN A 141 -6.29 1.41 11.10
N ILE A 142 -6.77 2.64 11.11
CA ILE A 142 -6.79 3.56 9.98
C ILE A 142 -6.20 4.89 10.46
N THR A 143 -5.06 5.27 9.90
CA THR A 143 -4.43 6.55 10.17
C THR A 143 -4.75 7.56 9.06
N ARG A 144 -4.63 8.86 9.37
CA ARG A 144 -4.83 9.95 8.39
C ARG A 144 -3.88 9.84 7.20
N ASP A 145 -2.66 9.42 7.44
CA ASP A 145 -1.63 9.27 6.42
C ASP A 145 -1.99 8.14 5.44
N GLN A 146 -2.54 7.04 5.93
CA GLN A 146 -3.05 5.96 5.07
C GLN A 146 -4.21 6.43 4.17
N VAL A 147 -5.13 7.25 4.72
CA VAL A 147 -6.23 7.84 3.94
C VAL A 147 -5.71 8.84 2.90
N ALA A 148 -4.67 9.61 3.23
CA ALA A 148 -4.05 10.56 2.30
C ALA A 148 -3.35 9.85 1.14
N ASN A 149 -2.63 8.75 1.43
CA ASN A 149 -1.94 7.95 0.42
C ASN A 149 -2.89 7.28 -0.58
N LEU A 150 -4.10 6.88 -0.13
CA LEU A 150 -5.14 6.34 -1.01
C LEU A 150 -5.78 7.38 -1.97
N ARG A 151 -5.38 8.65 -1.91
CA ARG A 151 -5.84 9.68 -2.85
C ARG A 151 -5.02 9.75 -4.14
N ARG A 152 -3.86 9.14 -4.18
CA ARG A 152 -2.95 9.14 -5.32
C ARG A 152 -2.87 7.75 -5.92
N ASP A 153 -2.84 7.69 -7.25
CA ASP A 153 -2.57 6.44 -7.95
C ASP A 153 -1.13 6.00 -7.66
N ASN A 154 -0.94 4.70 -7.55
CA ASN A 154 0.36 4.05 -7.37
C ASN A 154 0.54 3.06 -8.53
N VAL A 155 0.88 3.61 -9.67
CA VAL A 155 1.06 2.93 -10.96
C VAL A 155 2.37 3.35 -11.60
#